data_8c89ffd037c29891d7cf0c13f9eda21a
#
_entry.id   8c89ffd037c29891d7cf0c13f9eda21a
#
_cell.length_a   1.000
_cell.length_b   1.000
_cell.length_c   1.000
_cell.angle_alpha   90.00
_cell.angle_beta   90.00
_cell.angle_gamma   90.00
#
_symmetry.space_group_name_H-M   'P 1'
#
loop_
_entity.id
_entity.type
_entity.pdbx_description
1 polymer ?
#
loop_
_entity_poly.entity_id
_entity_poly.type
_entity_poly.pdbx_seq_one_letter_code
_entity_poly.pdbx_strand_id
1 'polypeptide(L)'
;MTTNLGFVHRALRCGWLAGVTGLASLASLTIGLTACTAVRAQAPAARADCPPEAQVPSAEQVQAGMRIARDRGFLWRIDKNGHSTYLYGTLHVAKLAWTFPGPRVAQAMAASDTLALELDLHDPAVLRSLADGLAAAAGRPLPEPLRQRLARLAATECVSSNAFAGLSPELQIATLMSVAGRRDGLQPAYGIDDALSGWGHATGKAVLSLETPATQLRALLQPDAAAQISFVEAALDELESGRARPQLARMAQVWADADLDTLTRFEEWCECLKTRSDRDAMTRLVDDRNPALAAAIDALHASGKRLFAAVGSLHMVGPGGLPARLAKRGYRVERITAAP
;
A
#
# COMPACT_ATOMS: atom_id res chain seq x y z
N MET A 1 0.85 4.62 -1.49
CA MET A 1 -0.56 4.82 -1.85
C MET A 1 -1.07 3.91 -2.95
N THR A 2 -0.23 3.23 -3.65
CA THR A 2 -0.54 2.45 -4.87
C THR A 2 -0.62 0.95 -4.68
N THR A 3 -0.35 0.44 -3.50
CA THR A 3 -0.19 -1.00 -3.22
C THR A 3 -1.48 -1.76 -3.02
N ASN A 4 -2.56 -1.06 -2.77
CA ASN A 4 -3.81 -1.69 -2.41
C ASN A 4 -4.63 -2.20 -3.59
N LEU A 5 -4.27 -1.79 -4.81
CA LEU A 5 -4.97 -2.20 -6.03
C LEU A 5 -4.77 -3.68 -6.38
N GLY A 6 -3.61 -4.23 -6.11
CA GLY A 6 -3.35 -5.67 -6.29
C GLY A 6 -4.14 -6.55 -5.31
N PHE A 7 -4.41 -6.02 -4.11
CA PHE A 7 -5.15 -6.73 -3.07
C PHE A 7 -6.67 -6.71 -3.32
N VAL A 8 -7.20 -5.58 -3.76
CA VAL A 8 -8.62 -5.47 -4.18
C VAL A 8 -8.94 -6.49 -5.26
N HIS A 9 -8.03 -6.72 -6.20
CA HIS A 9 -8.19 -7.73 -7.25
C HIS A 9 -8.23 -9.18 -6.71
N ARG A 10 -7.50 -9.45 -5.63
CA ARG A 10 -7.49 -10.77 -4.99
C ARG A 10 -8.76 -11.00 -4.15
N ALA A 11 -9.21 -9.99 -3.42
CA ALA A 11 -10.43 -10.05 -2.62
C ALA A 11 -11.68 -10.20 -3.48
N LEU A 12 -11.76 -9.51 -4.62
CA LEU A 12 -12.86 -9.65 -5.58
C LEU A 12 -12.91 -11.05 -6.23
N ARG A 13 -11.78 -11.76 -6.37
CA ARG A 13 -11.76 -13.13 -6.90
C ARG A 13 -12.22 -14.20 -5.89
N CYS A 14 -11.99 -14.01 -4.61
CA CYS A 14 -12.42 -14.95 -3.57
C CYS A 14 -13.92 -14.84 -3.24
N GLY A 15 -14.52 -13.68 -3.40
CA GLY A 15 -15.95 -13.45 -3.06
C GLY A 15 -16.96 -14.03 -4.06
N TRP A 16 -16.55 -14.49 -5.24
CA TRP A 16 -17.46 -14.97 -6.30
C TRP A 16 -17.58 -16.51 -6.39
N LEU A 17 -16.88 -17.28 -5.55
CA LEU A 17 -16.90 -18.74 -5.57
C LEU A 17 -17.77 -19.41 -4.48
N ALA A 18 -18.48 -18.62 -3.68
CA ALA A 18 -19.33 -19.15 -2.60
C ALA A 18 -20.83 -18.90 -2.82
N GLY A 19 -21.37 -19.35 -3.94
CA GLY A 19 -22.80 -19.16 -4.12
C GLY A 19 -23.38 -19.85 -5.35
N VAL A 20 -23.32 -21.15 -5.49
CA VAL A 20 -24.37 -22.01 -6.10
C VAL A 20 -24.04 -23.47 -5.77
N THR A 21 -24.62 -24.03 -4.71
CA THR A 21 -24.92 -25.48 -4.60
C THR A 21 -26.20 -25.63 -3.85
N GLY A 22 -27.20 -26.10 -4.53
CA GLY A 22 -28.45 -26.54 -3.95
C GLY A 22 -29.44 -27.00 -5.02
N LEU A 23 -29.44 -28.27 -5.35
CA LEU A 23 -30.63 -29.12 -5.29
C LEU A 23 -30.36 -30.47 -5.98
N ALA A 24 -30.73 -31.49 -5.26
CA ALA A 24 -30.58 -32.90 -5.51
C ALA A 24 -31.44 -33.38 -6.69
N SER A 25 -30.97 -34.45 -7.35
CA SER A 25 -31.82 -35.57 -7.79
C SER A 25 -31.01 -36.84 -8.01
N LEU A 26 -31.44 -37.90 -7.40
CA LEU A 26 -31.00 -39.28 -7.51
C LEU A 26 -31.34 -39.88 -8.88
N ALA A 27 -30.41 -40.55 -9.52
CA ALA A 27 -30.68 -41.72 -10.38
C ALA A 27 -29.38 -42.47 -10.74
N SER A 28 -29.26 -43.66 -10.20
CA SER A 28 -28.77 -44.96 -10.72
C SER A 28 -27.52 -45.09 -11.57
N LEU A 29 -26.56 -45.78 -10.99
CA LEU A 29 -25.58 -46.79 -11.46
C LEU A 29 -25.50 -47.09 -12.97
N THR A 30 -24.31 -46.87 -13.52
CA THR A 30 -23.61 -47.82 -14.39
C THR A 30 -22.09 -47.60 -14.27
N ILE A 31 -21.38 -48.69 -13.95
CA ILE A 31 -19.92 -48.74 -13.80
C ILE A 31 -19.30 -48.72 -15.18
N GLY A 32 -18.62 -47.63 -15.50
CA GLY A 32 -17.69 -47.52 -16.63
C GLY A 32 -16.34 -47.02 -16.13
N LEU A 33 -15.35 -47.90 -16.04
CA LEU A 33 -13.97 -47.52 -15.81
C LEU A 33 -13.44 -46.73 -17.03
N THR A 34 -13.61 -45.43 -17.03
CA THR A 34 -12.83 -44.55 -17.89
C THR A 34 -11.72 -43.93 -17.06
N ALA A 35 -10.48 -44.30 -17.42
CA ALA A 35 -9.27 -43.69 -16.86
C ALA A 35 -9.34 -42.15 -17.07
N CYS A 36 -9.66 -41.41 -16.01
CA CYS A 36 -9.47 -39.94 -15.99
C CYS A 36 -7.96 -39.67 -16.03
N THR A 37 -7.43 -39.49 -17.22
CA THR A 37 -6.17 -38.78 -17.36
C THR A 37 -6.40 -37.35 -16.85
N ALA A 38 -5.94 -37.09 -15.65
CA ALA A 38 -5.89 -35.75 -15.11
C ALA A 38 -5.03 -34.89 -16.05
N VAL A 39 -5.67 -34.12 -16.89
CA VAL A 39 -5.00 -33.04 -17.63
C VAL A 39 -4.55 -32.05 -16.55
N ARG A 40 -3.32 -32.19 -16.16
CA ARG A 40 -2.63 -31.22 -15.31
C ARG A 40 -2.57 -29.96 -16.15
N ALA A 41 -3.42 -28.98 -15.88
CA ALA A 41 -3.31 -27.65 -16.46
C ALA A 41 -1.92 -27.13 -16.09
N GLN A 42 -0.99 -27.20 -17.05
CA GLN A 42 0.30 -26.54 -16.90
C GLN A 42 0.03 -25.06 -16.72
N ALA A 43 0.42 -24.52 -15.56
CA ALA A 43 0.49 -23.07 -15.39
C ALA A 43 1.30 -22.51 -16.58
N PRO A 44 0.85 -21.42 -17.23
CA PRO A 44 1.59 -20.83 -18.34
C PRO A 44 3.01 -20.56 -17.87
N ALA A 45 3.99 -21.05 -18.61
CA ALA A 45 5.41 -20.83 -18.33
C ALA A 45 5.61 -19.33 -18.12
N ALA A 46 6.18 -18.94 -16.96
CA ALA A 46 6.52 -17.56 -16.68
C ALA A 46 7.35 -17.04 -17.85
N ARG A 47 6.98 -15.90 -18.45
CA ARG A 47 7.79 -15.27 -19.50
C ARG A 47 9.17 -14.99 -18.87
N ALA A 48 10.24 -15.40 -19.51
CA ALA A 48 11.62 -15.33 -18.97
C ALA A 48 12.04 -13.90 -18.53
N ASP A 49 11.37 -12.87 -19.06
CA ASP A 49 11.71 -11.47 -18.82
C ASP A 49 10.81 -10.77 -17.78
N CYS A 50 9.82 -11.47 -17.20
CA CYS A 50 8.95 -10.85 -16.19
C CYS A 50 9.67 -10.69 -14.86
N PRO A 51 9.41 -9.56 -14.14
CA PRO A 51 9.89 -9.42 -12.76
C PRO A 51 9.37 -10.54 -11.87
N PRO A 52 10.14 -10.96 -10.83
CA PRO A 52 9.65 -11.95 -9.86
C PRO A 52 8.32 -11.54 -9.23
N GLU A 53 7.41 -12.48 -9.08
CA GLU A 53 6.16 -12.26 -8.34
C GLU A 53 6.38 -12.45 -6.84
N ALA A 54 5.60 -11.69 -6.04
CA ALA A 54 5.59 -11.86 -4.60
C ALA A 54 5.11 -13.26 -4.22
N GLN A 55 5.79 -13.88 -3.28
CA GLN A 55 5.44 -15.20 -2.75
C GLN A 55 4.88 -15.06 -1.34
N VAL A 56 3.87 -15.87 -1.02
CA VAL A 56 3.42 -16.00 0.36
C VAL A 56 4.51 -16.75 1.14
N PRO A 57 5.08 -16.17 2.20
CA PRO A 57 6.15 -16.83 2.94
C PRO A 57 5.65 -18.09 3.65
N SER A 58 6.49 -19.15 3.68
CA SER A 58 6.23 -20.31 4.51
C SER A 58 6.37 -19.98 6.00
N ALA A 59 5.81 -20.81 6.89
CA ALA A 59 5.97 -20.63 8.33
C ALA A 59 7.45 -20.60 8.76
N GLU A 60 8.30 -21.39 8.11
CA GLU A 60 9.75 -21.40 8.36
C GLU A 60 10.41 -20.08 7.95
N GLN A 61 10.03 -19.52 6.79
CA GLN A 61 10.52 -18.22 6.34
C GLN A 61 10.08 -17.10 7.28
N VAL A 62 8.84 -17.15 7.77
CA VAL A 62 8.34 -16.19 8.78
C VAL A 62 9.17 -16.29 10.06
N GLN A 63 9.37 -17.50 10.60
CA GLN A 63 10.17 -17.68 11.82
C GLN A 63 11.62 -17.24 11.64
N ALA A 64 12.23 -17.56 10.50
CA ALA A 64 13.58 -17.12 10.16
C ALA A 64 13.67 -15.60 10.06
N GLY A 65 12.70 -14.98 9.36
CA GLY A 65 12.62 -13.53 9.20
C GLY A 65 12.48 -12.81 10.54
N MET A 66 11.62 -13.29 11.42
CA MET A 66 11.42 -12.72 12.76
C MET A 66 12.68 -12.79 13.63
N ARG A 67 13.49 -13.86 13.51
CA ARG A 67 14.74 -13.98 14.30
C ARG A 67 15.81 -12.97 13.91
N ILE A 68 15.84 -12.54 12.66
CA ILE A 68 16.85 -11.60 12.12
C ILE A 68 16.27 -10.22 11.82
N ALA A 69 15.02 -9.99 12.23
CA ALA A 69 14.34 -8.73 11.99
C ALA A 69 15.10 -7.55 12.63
N ARG A 70 15.17 -6.44 11.90
CA ARG A 70 15.81 -5.19 12.33
C ARG A 70 14.78 -4.07 12.33
N ASP A 71 14.96 -3.11 13.22
CA ASP A 71 14.16 -1.90 13.21
C ASP A 71 14.40 -1.12 11.91
N ARG A 72 13.32 -0.77 11.25
CA ARG A 72 13.27 0.01 10.00
C ARG A 72 12.16 1.02 10.08
N GLY A 73 12.19 1.97 9.18
CA GLY A 73 11.20 3.03 9.15
C GLY A 73 11.35 4.02 10.28
N PHE A 74 10.33 4.80 10.50
CA PHE A 74 10.39 5.96 11.38
C PHE A 74 9.37 5.79 12.50
N LEU A 75 9.83 5.63 13.74
CA LEU A 75 8.99 5.38 14.90
C LEU A 75 9.10 6.53 15.90
N TRP A 76 7.96 7.01 16.38
CA TRP A 76 7.86 7.98 17.48
C TRP A 76 6.97 7.44 18.58
N ARG A 77 7.27 7.85 19.82
CA ARG A 77 6.35 7.85 20.94
C ARG A 77 5.79 9.25 21.11
N ILE A 78 4.50 9.36 21.23
CA ILE A 78 3.79 10.60 21.49
C ILE A 78 3.00 10.45 22.78
N ASP A 79 3.26 11.35 23.74
CA ASP A 79 2.70 11.31 25.10
C ASP A 79 1.80 12.52 25.33
N LYS A 80 0.59 12.29 25.86
CA LYS A 80 -0.33 13.34 26.29
C LYS A 80 -1.29 12.77 27.32
N ASN A 81 -1.65 13.55 28.35
CA ASN A 81 -2.62 13.19 29.38
C ASN A 81 -2.31 11.85 30.09
N GLY A 82 -1.04 11.57 30.33
CA GLY A 82 -0.59 10.41 31.12
C GLY A 82 -0.53 9.08 30.39
N HIS A 83 -0.79 9.03 29.08
CA HIS A 83 -0.63 7.82 28.28
C HIS A 83 0.09 8.07 26.96
N SER A 84 0.56 6.97 26.34
CA SER A 84 1.38 7.00 25.13
C SER A 84 0.63 6.42 23.93
N THR A 85 0.91 6.97 22.76
CA THR A 85 0.59 6.43 21.44
C THR A 85 1.89 6.30 20.67
N TYR A 86 1.99 5.32 19.79
CA TYR A 86 3.08 5.20 18.84
C TYR A 86 2.65 5.68 17.46
N LEU A 87 3.55 6.38 16.77
CA LEU A 87 3.37 6.83 15.39
C LEU A 87 4.47 6.23 14.54
N TYR A 88 4.10 5.58 13.45
CA TYR A 88 5.04 4.86 12.59
C TYR A 88 4.90 5.24 11.13
N GLY A 89 6.03 5.58 10.50
CA GLY A 89 6.10 5.86 9.07
C GLY A 89 6.22 4.57 8.26
N THR A 90 5.27 4.30 7.37
CA THR A 90 5.20 3.09 6.54
C THR A 90 5.70 3.31 5.12
N LEU A 91 5.80 2.22 4.37
CA LEU A 91 6.11 2.18 2.95
C LEU A 91 5.21 1.18 2.24
N HIS A 92 4.60 1.60 1.13
CA HIS A 92 3.60 0.78 0.43
C HIS A 92 4.19 -0.30 -0.48
N VAL A 93 5.49 -0.27 -0.75
CA VAL A 93 6.23 -1.33 -1.46
C VAL A 93 7.47 -1.69 -0.65
N ALA A 94 7.73 -2.98 -0.43
CA ALA A 94 8.84 -3.40 0.40
C ALA A 94 9.41 -4.76 -0.05
N LYS A 95 10.52 -5.16 0.56
CA LYS A 95 11.04 -6.51 0.46
C LYS A 95 10.40 -7.39 1.53
N LEU A 96 10.24 -8.68 1.27
CA LEU A 96 9.68 -9.62 2.26
C LEU A 96 10.37 -9.51 3.63
N ALA A 97 11.70 -9.44 3.66
CA ALA A 97 12.46 -9.31 4.91
C ALA A 97 12.16 -8.03 5.71
N TRP A 98 11.51 -7.04 5.12
CA TRP A 98 11.16 -5.77 5.77
C TRP A 98 9.78 -5.79 6.44
N THR A 99 8.95 -6.77 6.09
CA THR A 99 7.63 -6.96 6.71
C THR A 99 7.71 -7.51 8.14
N PHE A 100 8.88 -8.01 8.54
CA PHE A 100 9.11 -8.49 9.88
C PHE A 100 9.56 -7.33 10.79
N PRO A 101 8.76 -6.95 11.81
CA PRO A 101 9.08 -5.82 12.67
C PRO A 101 10.31 -6.11 13.52
N GLY A 102 11.23 -5.15 13.56
CA GLY A 102 12.36 -5.19 14.48
C GLY A 102 11.94 -5.05 15.94
N PRO A 103 12.87 -5.24 16.90
CA PRO A 103 12.54 -5.33 18.32
C PRO A 103 11.74 -4.14 18.87
N ARG A 104 12.08 -2.91 18.48
CA ARG A 104 11.42 -1.69 18.98
C ARG A 104 10.03 -1.48 18.36
N VAL A 105 9.90 -1.74 17.06
CA VAL A 105 8.61 -1.70 16.38
C VAL A 105 7.71 -2.79 16.97
N ALA A 106 8.20 -4.02 17.13
CA ALA A 106 7.47 -5.10 17.75
C ALA A 106 7.03 -4.77 19.19
N GLN A 107 7.92 -4.15 19.99
CA GLN A 107 7.60 -3.71 21.35
C GLN A 107 6.49 -2.65 21.35
N ALA A 108 6.57 -1.64 20.47
CA ALA A 108 5.57 -0.60 20.34
C ALA A 108 4.20 -1.19 19.92
N MET A 109 4.20 -2.12 18.96
CA MET A 109 3.00 -2.85 18.55
C MET A 109 2.42 -3.70 19.69
N ALA A 110 3.26 -4.40 20.47
CA ALA A 110 2.83 -5.19 21.62
C ALA A 110 2.23 -4.33 22.75
N ALA A 111 2.78 -3.13 22.97
CA ALA A 111 2.28 -2.19 23.97
C ALA A 111 0.93 -1.53 23.60
N SER A 112 0.49 -1.69 22.37
CA SER A 112 -0.75 -1.10 21.84
C SER A 112 -1.86 -2.16 21.78
N ASP A 113 -3.10 -1.75 22.01
CA ASP A 113 -4.29 -2.60 21.84
C ASP A 113 -5.02 -2.34 20.51
N THR A 114 -4.73 -1.21 19.89
CA THR A 114 -5.36 -0.75 18.66
C THR A 114 -4.30 -0.38 17.63
N LEU A 115 -4.43 -0.92 16.42
CA LEU A 115 -3.74 -0.43 15.23
C LEU A 115 -4.64 0.59 14.52
N ALA A 116 -4.07 1.70 14.07
CA ALA A 116 -4.75 2.64 13.20
C ALA A 116 -3.90 2.85 11.94
N LEU A 117 -4.46 2.50 10.80
CA LEU A 117 -3.84 2.58 9.48
C LEU A 117 -4.53 3.65 8.64
N GLU A 118 -3.91 4.09 7.55
CA GLU A 118 -4.63 4.96 6.61
C GLU A 118 -5.95 4.30 6.20
N LEU A 119 -5.92 3.05 5.72
CA LEU A 119 -7.09 2.20 5.50
C LEU A 119 -6.79 0.78 5.96
N ASP A 120 -7.75 0.14 6.61
CA ASP A 120 -7.72 -1.30 6.87
C ASP A 120 -8.32 -2.04 5.68
N LEU A 121 -7.47 -2.59 4.82
CA LEU A 121 -7.90 -3.32 3.63
C LEU A 121 -8.28 -4.79 3.91
N HIS A 122 -8.25 -5.20 5.16
CA HIS A 122 -8.85 -6.47 5.59
C HIS A 122 -10.30 -6.29 6.08
N ASP A 123 -10.77 -5.03 6.25
CA ASP A 123 -12.17 -4.75 6.56
C ASP A 123 -13.05 -4.87 5.28
N PRO A 124 -14.03 -5.80 5.25
CA PRO A 124 -14.93 -5.95 4.10
C PRO A 124 -15.74 -4.69 3.77
N ALA A 125 -16.02 -3.82 4.76
CA ALA A 125 -16.75 -2.59 4.50
C ALA A 125 -15.88 -1.56 3.78
N VAL A 126 -14.61 -1.45 4.17
CA VAL A 126 -13.60 -0.63 3.49
C VAL A 126 -13.40 -1.12 2.05
N LEU A 127 -13.27 -2.43 1.84
CA LEU A 127 -13.12 -3.01 0.50
C LEU A 127 -14.33 -2.74 -0.40
N ARG A 128 -15.55 -2.86 0.11
CA ARG A 128 -16.76 -2.54 -0.65
C ARG A 128 -16.80 -1.05 -1.03
N SER A 129 -16.58 -0.16 -0.06
CA SER A 129 -16.56 1.28 -0.31
C SER A 129 -15.46 1.69 -1.31
N LEU A 130 -14.31 1.02 -1.26
CA LEU A 130 -13.23 1.21 -2.25
C LEU A 130 -13.67 0.75 -3.64
N ALA A 131 -14.27 -0.43 -3.75
CA ALA A 131 -14.77 -0.96 -5.02
C ALA A 131 -15.83 -0.05 -5.66
N ASP A 132 -16.78 0.45 -4.87
CA ASP A 132 -17.79 1.39 -5.33
C ASP A 132 -17.17 2.71 -5.81
N GLY A 133 -16.21 3.23 -5.07
CA GLY A 133 -15.47 4.43 -5.44
C GLY A 133 -14.63 4.27 -6.71
N LEU A 134 -14.00 3.10 -6.90
CA LEU A 134 -13.25 2.76 -8.11
C LEU A 134 -14.17 2.68 -9.34
N ALA A 135 -15.33 2.05 -9.20
CA ALA A 135 -16.32 1.95 -10.26
C ALA A 135 -16.84 3.34 -10.68
N ALA A 136 -17.08 4.23 -9.71
CA ALA A 136 -17.48 5.61 -9.98
C ALA A 136 -16.38 6.44 -10.67
N ALA A 137 -15.10 6.13 -10.42
CA ALA A 137 -13.95 6.85 -10.96
C ALA A 137 -13.53 6.41 -12.38
N ALA A 138 -14.05 5.31 -12.89
CA ALA A 138 -13.62 4.68 -14.15
C ALA A 138 -13.93 5.48 -15.44
N GLY A 139 -14.57 6.63 -15.35
CA GLY A 139 -15.35 7.24 -16.44
C GLY A 139 -14.64 8.16 -17.44
N ARG A 140 -13.32 8.46 -17.31
CA ARG A 140 -12.64 9.39 -18.24
C ARG A 140 -11.62 8.67 -19.11
N PRO A 141 -11.90 8.45 -20.42
CA PRO A 141 -10.98 7.75 -21.31
C PRO A 141 -9.76 8.63 -21.65
N LEU A 142 -8.61 7.98 -21.80
CA LEU A 142 -7.41 8.62 -22.35
C LEU A 142 -7.45 8.70 -23.88
N PRO A 143 -6.73 9.66 -24.49
CA PRO A 143 -6.40 9.63 -25.91
C PRO A 143 -5.70 8.32 -26.30
N GLU A 144 -5.96 7.86 -27.53
CA GLU A 144 -5.42 6.58 -28.03
C GLU A 144 -3.89 6.45 -27.89
N PRO A 145 -3.07 7.48 -28.21
CA PRO A 145 -1.61 7.36 -28.05
C PRO A 145 -1.18 7.06 -26.60
N LEU A 146 -1.82 7.67 -25.60
CA LEU A 146 -1.50 7.43 -24.19
C LEU A 146 -1.96 6.04 -23.73
N ARG A 147 -3.12 5.57 -24.20
CA ARG A 147 -3.59 4.20 -23.94
C ARG A 147 -2.61 3.16 -24.44
N GLN A 148 -2.07 3.37 -25.65
CA GLN A 148 -1.07 2.46 -26.25
C GLN A 148 0.25 2.47 -25.47
N ARG A 149 0.72 3.63 -25.02
CA ARG A 149 1.92 3.73 -24.17
C ARG A 149 1.72 2.96 -22.88
N LEU A 150 0.59 3.19 -22.19
CA LEU A 150 0.23 2.51 -20.95
C LEU A 150 0.14 0.98 -21.15
N ALA A 151 -0.48 0.52 -22.22
CA ALA A 151 -0.57 -0.90 -22.53
C ALA A 151 0.80 -1.55 -22.81
N ARG A 152 1.71 -0.84 -23.51
CA ARG A 152 3.10 -1.32 -23.71
C ARG A 152 3.86 -1.45 -22.41
N LEU A 153 3.78 -0.45 -21.52
CA LEU A 153 4.41 -0.51 -20.19
C LEU A 153 3.84 -1.64 -19.33
N ALA A 154 2.52 -1.82 -19.35
CA ALA A 154 1.88 -2.94 -18.66
C ALA A 154 2.40 -4.29 -19.15
N ALA A 155 2.58 -4.45 -20.47
CA ALA A 155 3.14 -5.65 -21.06
C ALA A 155 4.61 -5.87 -20.67
N THR A 156 5.43 -4.80 -20.66
CA THR A 156 6.84 -4.84 -20.24
C THR A 156 6.97 -5.22 -18.76
N GLU A 157 6.09 -4.70 -17.92
CA GLU A 157 6.05 -5.03 -16.50
C GLU A 157 5.24 -6.30 -16.20
N CYS A 158 4.78 -7.04 -17.21
CA CYS A 158 3.97 -8.25 -17.06
C CYS A 158 2.74 -8.04 -16.15
N VAL A 159 2.13 -6.86 -16.23
CA VAL A 159 0.87 -6.57 -15.58
C VAL A 159 -0.25 -7.01 -16.50
N SER A 160 -1.12 -7.91 -16.04
CA SER A 160 -2.23 -8.40 -16.87
C SER A 160 -3.24 -7.28 -17.13
N SER A 161 -3.88 -7.30 -18.32
CA SER A 161 -4.97 -6.37 -18.65
C SER A 161 -6.11 -6.43 -17.62
N ASN A 162 -6.37 -7.60 -17.04
CA ASN A 162 -7.37 -7.78 -15.99
C ASN A 162 -7.04 -7.00 -14.72
N ALA A 163 -5.76 -6.72 -14.45
CA ALA A 163 -5.37 -5.90 -13.29
C ALA A 163 -5.77 -4.43 -13.46
N PHE A 164 -6.03 -4.00 -14.69
CA PHE A 164 -6.46 -2.63 -15.02
C PHE A 164 -7.98 -2.51 -15.23
N ALA A 165 -8.69 -3.63 -15.26
CA ALA A 165 -10.13 -3.61 -15.51
C ALA A 165 -10.87 -2.77 -14.44
N GLY A 166 -11.61 -1.77 -14.89
CA GLY A 166 -12.37 -0.87 -14.01
C GLY A 166 -11.55 0.20 -13.29
N LEU A 167 -10.23 0.28 -13.51
CA LEU A 167 -9.40 1.34 -12.93
C LEU A 167 -9.37 2.58 -13.82
N SER A 168 -9.42 3.76 -13.19
CA SER A 168 -9.14 5.02 -13.89
C SER A 168 -7.67 5.06 -14.36
N PRO A 169 -7.35 5.87 -15.37
CA PRO A 169 -5.97 6.01 -15.85
C PRO A 169 -4.95 6.34 -14.76
N GLU A 170 -5.30 7.20 -13.82
CA GLU A 170 -4.44 7.55 -12.69
C GLU A 170 -4.11 6.33 -11.83
N LEU A 171 -5.08 5.47 -11.59
CA LEU A 171 -4.90 4.26 -10.80
C LEU A 171 -4.12 3.18 -11.56
N GLN A 172 -4.25 3.14 -12.88
CA GLN A 172 -3.41 2.29 -13.74
C GLN A 172 -1.95 2.74 -13.68
N ILE A 173 -1.68 4.05 -13.76
CA ILE A 173 -0.34 4.64 -13.55
C ILE A 173 0.18 4.32 -12.15
N ALA A 174 -0.63 4.53 -11.12
CA ALA A 174 -0.26 4.23 -9.75
C ALA A 174 0.13 2.75 -9.57
N THR A 175 -0.57 1.84 -10.26
CA THR A 175 -0.21 0.42 -10.29
C THR A 175 1.15 0.20 -10.95
N LEU A 176 1.42 0.81 -12.12
CA LEU A 176 2.71 0.68 -12.81
C LEU A 176 3.87 1.23 -11.96
N MET A 177 3.68 2.39 -11.36
CA MET A 177 4.67 2.99 -10.45
C MET A 177 4.98 2.04 -9.27
N SER A 178 3.97 1.40 -8.69
CA SER A 178 4.17 0.50 -7.56
C SER A 178 4.92 -0.78 -7.92
N VAL A 179 4.78 -1.26 -9.16
CA VAL A 179 5.47 -2.48 -9.63
C VAL A 179 6.84 -2.22 -10.26
N ALA A 180 7.21 -0.96 -10.48
CA ALA A 180 8.50 -0.58 -11.08
C ALA A 180 9.72 -1.11 -10.31
N GLY A 181 9.58 -1.34 -9.00
CA GLY A 181 10.66 -1.86 -8.13
C GLY A 181 10.73 -3.38 -8.02
N ARG A 182 9.88 -4.15 -8.73
CA ARG A 182 9.82 -5.61 -8.56
C ARG A 182 11.14 -6.33 -8.87
N ARG A 183 11.90 -5.83 -9.85
CA ARG A 183 13.24 -6.36 -10.18
C ARG A 183 14.28 -6.13 -9.08
N ASP A 184 14.02 -5.19 -8.13
CA ASP A 184 14.83 -4.93 -6.94
C ASP A 184 14.29 -5.65 -5.70
N GLY A 185 13.26 -6.51 -5.88
CA GLY A 185 12.57 -7.22 -4.82
C GLY A 185 11.56 -6.38 -4.04
N LEU A 186 11.29 -5.13 -4.49
CA LEU A 186 10.27 -4.26 -3.92
C LEU A 186 8.90 -4.65 -4.48
N GLN A 187 8.09 -5.26 -3.64
CA GLN A 187 6.79 -5.79 -4.02
C GLN A 187 5.66 -5.02 -3.33
N PRO A 188 4.60 -4.64 -4.05
CA PRO A 188 3.40 -4.08 -3.42
C PRO A 188 2.77 -5.02 -2.38
N ALA A 189 2.81 -6.33 -2.64
CA ALA A 189 2.27 -7.34 -1.73
C ALA A 189 3.04 -7.46 -0.39
N TYR A 190 4.19 -6.82 -0.28
CA TYR A 190 4.98 -6.72 0.94
C TYR A 190 4.90 -5.31 1.56
N GLY A 191 3.92 -4.51 1.15
CA GLY A 191 3.67 -3.20 1.74
C GLY A 191 3.60 -3.28 3.26
N ILE A 192 4.25 -2.34 3.94
CA ILE A 192 4.33 -2.35 5.41
C ILE A 192 2.96 -2.15 6.04
N ASP A 193 2.10 -1.34 5.42
CA ASP A 193 0.72 -1.12 5.87
C ASP A 193 -0.08 -2.42 5.88
N ASP A 194 0.00 -3.21 4.80
CA ASP A 194 -0.71 -4.48 4.65
C ASP A 194 -0.15 -5.53 5.63
N ALA A 195 1.18 -5.58 5.80
CA ALA A 195 1.82 -6.45 6.77
C ALA A 195 1.38 -6.15 8.20
N LEU A 196 1.28 -4.86 8.58
CA LEU A 196 0.78 -4.42 9.89
C LEU A 196 -0.69 -4.75 10.08
N SER A 197 -1.54 -4.53 9.06
CA SER A 197 -2.94 -4.90 9.11
C SER A 197 -3.12 -6.40 9.32
N GLY A 198 -2.45 -7.22 8.51
CA GLY A 198 -2.46 -8.68 8.65
C GLY A 198 -2.00 -9.15 10.02
N TRP A 199 -0.95 -8.54 10.57
CA TRP A 199 -0.48 -8.84 11.93
C TRP A 199 -1.52 -8.43 12.99
N GLY A 200 -2.15 -7.25 12.88
CA GLY A 200 -3.20 -6.79 13.79
C GLY A 200 -4.36 -7.77 13.87
N HIS A 201 -4.90 -8.15 12.72
CA HIS A 201 -5.99 -9.13 12.63
C HIS A 201 -5.58 -10.51 13.17
N ALA A 202 -4.38 -11.00 12.81
CA ALA A 202 -3.88 -12.30 13.27
C ALA A 202 -3.69 -12.37 14.79
N THR A 203 -3.41 -11.23 15.45
CA THR A 203 -3.21 -11.15 16.91
C THR A 203 -4.46 -10.69 17.66
N GLY A 204 -5.60 -10.53 16.98
CA GLY A 204 -6.88 -10.12 17.58
C GLY A 204 -6.91 -8.67 18.08
N LYS A 205 -6.03 -7.81 17.59
CA LYS A 205 -6.09 -6.38 17.89
C LYS A 205 -7.19 -5.69 17.10
N ALA A 206 -7.73 -4.62 17.65
CA ALA A 206 -8.59 -3.73 16.87
C ALA A 206 -7.75 -3.06 15.77
N VAL A 207 -8.20 -3.15 14.52
CA VAL A 207 -7.60 -2.44 13.38
C VAL A 207 -8.61 -1.41 12.88
N LEU A 208 -8.18 -0.16 12.77
CA LEU A 208 -9.05 0.97 12.42
C LEU A 208 -8.47 1.74 11.24
N SER A 209 -9.36 2.28 10.40
CA SER A 209 -8.99 3.22 9.34
C SER A 209 -8.99 4.66 9.88
N LEU A 210 -7.91 5.40 9.62
CA LEU A 210 -7.80 6.84 9.94
C LEU A 210 -8.49 7.71 8.90
N GLU A 211 -8.72 7.16 7.72
CA GLU A 211 -9.34 7.83 6.58
C GLU A 211 -10.45 6.97 5.97
N THR A 212 -11.11 7.51 4.97
CA THR A 212 -12.09 6.78 4.16
C THR A 212 -11.53 6.49 2.75
N PRO A 213 -12.01 5.44 2.06
CA PRO A 213 -11.68 5.21 0.66
C PRO A 213 -11.94 6.41 -0.24
N ALA A 214 -13.04 7.13 -0.01
CA ALA A 214 -13.39 8.33 -0.76
C ALA A 214 -12.34 9.45 -0.60
N THR A 215 -11.73 9.59 0.58
CA THR A 215 -10.67 10.58 0.82
C THR A 215 -9.41 10.22 0.04
N GLN A 216 -8.98 8.97 0.06
CA GLN A 216 -7.79 8.53 -0.69
C GLN A 216 -8.01 8.62 -2.20
N LEU A 217 -9.17 8.18 -2.70
CA LEU A 217 -9.48 8.28 -4.13
C LEU A 217 -9.48 9.74 -4.61
N ARG A 218 -10.06 10.67 -3.85
CA ARG A 218 -9.99 12.10 -4.21
C ARG A 218 -8.56 12.64 -4.27
N ALA A 219 -7.67 12.17 -3.41
CA ALA A 219 -6.27 12.59 -3.45
C ALA A 219 -5.50 12.04 -4.67
N LEU A 220 -5.88 10.85 -5.16
CA LEU A 220 -5.25 10.18 -6.29
C LEU A 220 -5.78 10.67 -7.65
N LEU A 221 -7.07 10.99 -7.73
CA LEU A 221 -7.72 11.36 -8.99
C LEU A 221 -7.45 12.83 -9.35
N GLN A 222 -7.34 13.10 -10.63
CA GLN A 222 -7.18 14.46 -11.14
C GLN A 222 -8.53 15.17 -11.23
N PRO A 223 -8.57 16.52 -11.05
CA PRO A 223 -9.82 17.27 -11.01
C PRO A 223 -10.60 17.25 -12.33
N ASP A 224 -9.90 17.23 -13.45
CA ASP A 224 -10.51 17.28 -14.78
C ASP A 224 -9.72 16.45 -15.81
N ALA A 225 -10.23 16.38 -17.04
CA ALA A 225 -9.64 15.58 -18.11
C ALA A 225 -8.28 16.13 -18.58
N ALA A 226 -8.09 17.44 -18.58
CA ALA A 226 -6.81 18.04 -19.01
C ALA A 226 -5.71 17.74 -17.99
N ALA A 227 -6.00 17.89 -16.70
CA ALA A 227 -5.09 17.53 -15.62
C ALA A 227 -4.78 16.03 -15.61
N GLN A 228 -5.78 15.17 -15.88
CA GLN A 228 -5.60 13.73 -16.01
C GLN A 228 -4.63 13.37 -17.15
N ILE A 229 -4.82 13.94 -18.33
CA ILE A 229 -3.96 13.70 -19.50
C ILE A 229 -2.53 14.12 -19.18
N SER A 230 -2.32 15.34 -18.65
CA SER A 230 -1.01 15.85 -18.30
C SER A 230 -0.31 15.01 -17.23
N PHE A 231 -1.05 14.56 -16.21
CA PHE A 231 -0.53 13.68 -15.15
C PHE A 231 -0.09 12.32 -15.72
N VAL A 232 -0.94 11.71 -16.54
CA VAL A 232 -0.65 10.38 -17.13
C VAL A 232 0.54 10.48 -18.09
N GLU A 233 0.61 11.54 -18.92
CA GLU A 233 1.71 11.76 -19.85
C GLU A 233 3.05 11.89 -19.12
N ALA A 234 3.13 12.74 -18.10
CA ALA A 234 4.33 12.93 -17.29
C ALA A 234 4.78 11.62 -16.59
N ALA A 235 3.82 10.88 -16.03
CA ALA A 235 4.13 9.61 -15.36
C ALA A 235 4.59 8.52 -16.35
N LEU A 236 4.02 8.48 -17.56
CA LEU A 236 4.48 7.59 -18.63
C LEU A 236 5.90 7.94 -19.06
N ASP A 237 6.24 9.23 -19.19
CA ASP A 237 7.61 9.69 -19.52
C ASP A 237 8.61 9.26 -18.44
N GLU A 238 8.22 9.32 -17.18
CA GLU A 238 9.06 8.88 -16.07
C GLU A 238 9.28 7.36 -16.08
N LEU A 239 8.23 6.58 -16.30
CA LEU A 239 8.31 5.12 -16.40
C LEU A 239 9.12 4.66 -17.62
N GLU A 240 8.84 5.22 -18.81
CA GLU A 240 9.52 4.85 -20.08
C GLU A 240 11.00 5.24 -20.08
N SER A 241 11.37 6.35 -19.42
CA SER A 241 12.78 6.75 -19.26
C SER A 241 13.53 5.92 -18.21
N GLY A 242 12.83 5.03 -17.47
CA GLY A 242 13.41 4.20 -16.42
C GLY A 242 13.76 4.93 -15.12
N ARG A 243 13.40 6.23 -14.97
CA ARG A 243 13.70 7.01 -13.76
C ARG A 243 12.88 6.58 -12.54
N ALA A 244 11.66 6.10 -12.73
CA ALA A 244 10.78 5.69 -11.64
C ALA A 244 11.41 4.61 -10.73
N ARG A 245 12.08 3.60 -11.32
CA ARG A 245 12.68 2.49 -10.59
C ARG A 245 13.77 2.93 -9.60
N PRO A 246 14.84 3.65 -9.98
CA PRO A 246 15.87 4.07 -9.03
C PRO A 246 15.35 5.03 -7.98
N GLN A 247 14.36 5.88 -8.27
CA GLN A 247 13.74 6.75 -7.28
C GLN A 247 12.96 5.95 -6.23
N LEU A 248 12.16 4.97 -6.68
CA LEU A 248 11.46 4.06 -5.77
C LEU A 248 12.43 3.27 -4.90
N ALA A 249 13.52 2.75 -5.49
CA ALA A 249 14.56 2.03 -4.76
C ALA A 249 15.27 2.92 -3.74
N ARG A 250 15.55 4.19 -4.07
CA ARG A 250 16.13 5.16 -3.14
C ARG A 250 15.19 5.46 -1.96
N MET A 251 13.92 5.74 -2.24
CA MET A 251 12.92 5.96 -1.19
C MET A 251 12.81 4.75 -0.26
N ALA A 252 12.76 3.56 -0.84
CA ALA A 252 12.68 2.32 -0.08
C ALA A 252 13.92 2.10 0.80
N GLN A 253 15.11 2.43 0.30
CA GLN A 253 16.36 2.30 1.08
C GLN A 253 16.43 3.35 2.21
N VAL A 254 16.06 4.62 1.96
CA VAL A 254 15.95 5.68 2.97
C VAL A 254 15.04 5.23 4.13
N TRP A 255 13.92 4.60 3.78
CA TRP A 255 13.03 4.03 4.79
C TRP A 255 13.67 2.85 5.53
N ALA A 256 14.31 1.92 4.81
CA ALA A 256 14.90 0.73 5.41
C ALA A 256 16.05 1.06 6.38
N ASP A 257 16.76 2.15 6.11
CA ASP A 257 17.87 2.65 6.94
C ASP A 257 17.40 3.61 8.05
N ALA A 258 16.10 3.89 8.12
CA ALA A 258 15.52 4.87 9.03
C ALA A 258 16.18 6.27 8.93
N ASP A 259 16.64 6.64 7.73
CA ASP A 259 17.34 7.91 7.43
C ASP A 259 16.32 9.06 7.30
N LEU A 260 15.95 9.61 8.46
CA LEU A 260 14.98 10.70 8.53
C LEU A 260 15.53 12.00 7.91
N ASP A 261 16.84 12.23 8.00
CA ASP A 261 17.46 13.45 7.48
C ASP A 261 17.37 13.48 5.95
N THR A 262 17.63 12.36 5.29
CA THR A 262 17.43 12.24 3.85
C THR A 262 15.95 12.30 3.48
N LEU A 263 15.04 11.68 4.24
CA LEU A 263 13.61 11.78 4.00
C LEU A 263 13.10 13.22 4.15
N THR A 264 13.58 13.97 5.14
CA THR A 264 13.19 15.38 5.35
C THR A 264 13.57 16.27 4.17
N ARG A 265 14.62 15.92 3.45
CA ARG A 265 15.06 16.60 2.21
C ARG A 265 14.52 15.93 0.94
N PHE A 266 13.38 15.24 1.03
CA PHE A 266 12.78 14.51 -0.10
C PHE A 266 12.63 15.37 -1.36
N GLU A 267 12.19 16.63 -1.22
CA GLU A 267 11.99 17.56 -2.33
C GLU A 267 13.30 17.92 -3.07
N GLU A 268 14.45 17.84 -2.40
CA GLU A 268 15.75 18.19 -3.00
C GLU A 268 16.25 17.08 -3.94
N TRP A 269 15.92 15.82 -3.66
CA TRP A 269 16.45 14.69 -4.40
C TRP A 269 15.40 13.90 -5.21
N CYS A 270 14.10 14.13 -4.94
CA CYS A 270 13.06 13.52 -5.76
C CYS A 270 12.96 14.22 -7.10
N GLU A 271 13.24 13.48 -8.15
CA GLU A 271 13.00 13.98 -9.51
C GLU A 271 11.50 14.04 -9.89
N CYS A 272 10.62 13.66 -8.96
CA CYS A 272 9.18 13.58 -9.11
C CYS A 272 8.41 14.87 -8.79
N LEU A 273 9.11 15.98 -8.46
CA LEU A 273 8.51 17.28 -8.08
C LEU A 273 8.96 18.44 -8.97
N LYS A 274 9.16 18.17 -10.25
CA LYS A 274 9.74 19.17 -11.19
C LYS A 274 8.72 20.21 -11.63
N THR A 275 7.49 19.80 -11.88
CA THR A 275 6.44 20.69 -12.38
C THR A 275 5.55 21.20 -11.25
N ARG A 276 4.76 22.24 -11.55
CA ARG A 276 3.70 22.68 -10.63
C ARG A 276 2.68 21.59 -10.39
N SER A 277 2.29 20.86 -11.45
CA SER A 277 1.34 19.76 -11.36
C SER A 277 1.82 18.66 -10.40
N ASP A 278 3.13 18.33 -10.42
CA ASP A 278 3.70 17.33 -9.50
C ASP A 278 3.61 17.81 -8.05
N ARG A 279 3.93 19.07 -7.79
CA ARG A 279 3.83 19.66 -6.45
C ARG A 279 2.38 19.73 -5.96
N ASP A 280 1.45 20.14 -6.83
CA ASP A 280 0.03 20.17 -6.52
C ASP A 280 -0.51 18.74 -6.22
N ALA A 281 -0.04 17.72 -6.95
CA ALA A 281 -0.36 16.33 -6.68
C ALA A 281 0.20 15.87 -5.32
N MET A 282 1.47 16.21 -5.01
CA MET A 282 2.08 15.89 -3.71
C MET A 282 1.33 16.57 -2.56
N THR A 283 0.94 17.84 -2.72
CA THR A 283 0.15 18.57 -1.73
C THR A 283 -1.16 17.84 -1.45
N ARG A 284 -1.91 17.42 -2.49
CA ARG A 284 -3.14 16.64 -2.30
C ARG A 284 -2.89 15.27 -1.65
N LEU A 285 -1.81 14.62 -2.04
CA LEU A 285 -1.49 13.26 -1.56
C LEU A 285 -0.98 13.24 -0.12
N VAL A 286 -0.35 14.31 0.36
CA VAL A 286 0.29 14.36 1.67
C VAL A 286 -0.25 15.51 2.52
N ASP A 287 -0.03 16.76 2.12
CA ASP A 287 -0.23 17.91 3.00
C ASP A 287 -1.69 18.15 3.36
N ASP A 288 -2.60 18.03 2.39
CA ASP A 288 -4.04 18.25 2.58
C ASP A 288 -4.68 17.18 3.46
N ARG A 289 -4.07 16.00 3.58
CA ARG A 289 -4.55 14.89 4.40
C ARG A 289 -4.05 14.96 5.85
N ASN A 290 -2.88 15.54 6.09
CA ASN A 290 -2.25 15.61 7.40
C ASN A 290 -3.12 16.22 8.52
N PRO A 291 -3.92 17.29 8.28
CA PRO A 291 -4.81 17.82 9.31
C PRO A 291 -5.86 16.84 9.82
N ALA A 292 -6.47 16.07 8.90
CA ALA A 292 -7.49 15.09 9.22
C ALA A 292 -6.89 13.86 9.91
N LEU A 293 -5.75 13.37 9.41
CA LEU A 293 -5.00 12.27 10.01
C LEU A 293 -4.59 12.60 11.45
N ALA A 294 -4.02 13.79 11.68
CA ALA A 294 -3.65 14.23 13.02
C ALA A 294 -4.86 14.36 13.96
N ALA A 295 -6.01 14.80 13.45
CA ALA A 295 -7.24 14.89 14.22
C ALA A 295 -7.80 13.51 14.58
N ALA A 296 -7.76 12.55 13.66
CA ALA A 296 -8.19 11.17 13.89
C ALA A 296 -7.31 10.48 14.95
N ILE A 297 -5.99 10.64 14.86
CA ILE A 297 -5.04 10.12 15.85
C ILE A 297 -5.30 10.74 17.23
N ASP A 298 -5.48 12.06 17.31
CA ASP A 298 -5.77 12.78 18.58
C ASP A 298 -7.11 12.31 19.21
N ALA A 299 -8.14 12.11 18.40
CA ALA A 299 -9.43 11.61 18.86
C ALA A 299 -9.34 10.16 19.40
N LEU A 300 -8.62 9.27 18.70
CA LEU A 300 -8.40 7.90 19.16
C LEU A 300 -7.57 7.87 20.45
N HIS A 301 -6.52 8.67 20.54
CA HIS A 301 -5.74 8.83 21.77
C HIS A 301 -6.63 9.35 22.93
N ALA A 302 -7.43 10.41 22.69
CA ALA A 302 -8.31 10.98 23.70
C ALA A 302 -9.39 10.00 24.18
N SER A 303 -9.74 8.99 23.39
CA SER A 303 -10.66 7.91 23.79
C SER A 303 -10.04 6.87 24.74
N GLY A 304 -8.76 7.05 25.12
CA GLY A 304 -8.05 6.16 26.04
C GLY A 304 -7.44 4.91 25.40
N LYS A 305 -7.45 4.80 24.06
CA LYS A 305 -6.83 3.68 23.34
C LYS A 305 -5.31 3.75 23.40
N ARG A 306 -4.66 2.59 23.64
CA ARG A 306 -3.22 2.45 23.44
C ARG A 306 -2.95 2.20 21.97
N LEU A 307 -2.64 3.26 21.26
CA LEU A 307 -2.66 3.29 19.80
C LEU A 307 -1.27 3.07 19.20
N PHE A 308 -1.20 2.26 18.15
CA PHE A 308 -0.12 2.24 17.17
C PHE A 308 -0.67 2.77 15.85
N ALA A 309 -0.40 4.04 15.53
CA ALA A 309 -0.83 4.68 14.31
C ALA A 309 0.26 4.56 13.24
N ALA A 310 -0.07 3.96 12.10
CA ALA A 310 0.86 3.75 11.00
C ALA A 310 0.33 4.40 9.71
N VAL A 311 1.12 5.31 9.16
CA VAL A 311 0.78 6.16 8.01
C VAL A 311 2.03 6.31 7.14
N GLY A 312 1.87 6.48 5.83
CA GLY A 312 2.98 6.61 4.88
C GLY A 312 4.05 7.62 5.32
N SER A 313 5.31 7.28 5.11
CA SER A 313 6.46 8.02 5.68
C SER A 313 6.55 9.49 5.27
N LEU A 314 6.05 9.88 4.11
CA LEU A 314 6.02 11.28 3.70
C LEU A 314 5.11 12.15 4.59
N HIS A 315 4.13 11.56 5.26
CA HIS A 315 3.32 12.25 6.26
C HIS A 315 4.07 12.57 7.56
N MET A 316 5.30 12.07 7.73
CA MET A 316 6.06 12.22 8.97
C MET A 316 7.01 13.42 8.98
N VAL A 317 7.26 14.04 7.83
CA VAL A 317 8.30 15.08 7.67
C VAL A 317 7.73 16.46 7.44
N GLY A 318 8.58 17.46 7.65
CA GLY A 318 8.27 18.86 7.44
C GLY A 318 7.39 19.48 8.55
N PRO A 319 7.17 20.80 8.49
CA PRO A 319 6.39 21.55 9.49
C PRO A 319 4.89 21.22 9.45
N GLY A 320 4.42 20.62 8.36
CA GLY A 320 3.07 20.11 8.15
C GLY A 320 2.91 18.62 8.47
N GLY A 321 3.99 17.91 8.82
CA GLY A 321 3.97 16.49 9.11
C GLY A 321 3.27 16.13 10.42
N LEU A 322 2.87 14.86 10.57
CA LEU A 322 2.13 14.38 11.73
C LEU A 322 2.84 14.59 13.06
N PRO A 323 4.17 14.33 13.21
CA PRO A 323 4.87 14.60 14.45
C PRO A 323 4.79 16.09 14.87
N ALA A 324 5.00 17.01 13.91
CA ALA A 324 4.93 18.43 14.16
C ALA A 324 3.49 18.90 14.48
N ARG A 325 2.49 18.37 13.79
CA ARG A 325 1.07 18.69 14.05
C ARG A 325 0.61 18.18 15.40
N LEU A 326 1.03 17.00 15.82
CA LEU A 326 0.71 16.44 17.13
C LEU A 326 1.44 17.20 18.25
N ALA A 327 2.69 17.63 18.02
CA ALA A 327 3.37 18.53 18.96
C ALA A 327 2.60 19.84 19.18
N LYS A 328 2.08 20.47 18.10
CA LYS A 328 1.21 21.67 18.18
C LYS A 328 -0.11 21.41 18.92
N ARG A 329 -0.56 20.16 18.99
CA ARG A 329 -1.73 19.72 19.78
C ARG A 329 -1.41 19.39 21.24
N GLY A 330 -0.17 19.66 21.70
CA GLY A 330 0.26 19.47 23.08
C GLY A 330 0.81 18.08 23.40
N TYR A 331 1.14 17.28 22.38
CA TYR A 331 1.87 16.03 22.60
C TYR A 331 3.35 16.28 22.81
N ARG A 332 3.95 15.56 23.74
CA ARG A 332 5.40 15.36 23.77
C ARG A 332 5.73 14.31 22.70
N VAL A 333 6.55 14.69 21.74
CA VAL A 333 6.91 13.84 20.60
C VAL A 333 8.38 13.44 20.75
N GLU A 334 8.65 12.15 20.81
CA GLU A 334 9.99 11.59 20.96
C GLU A 334 10.25 10.54 19.88
N ARG A 335 11.29 10.73 19.07
CA ARG A 335 11.71 9.74 18.08
C ARG A 335 12.36 8.55 18.77
N ILE A 336 11.95 7.34 18.40
CA ILE A 336 12.59 6.10 18.82
C ILE A 336 13.56 5.67 17.71
N THR A 337 14.86 5.77 17.99
CA THR A 337 15.91 5.32 17.06
C THR A 337 16.44 3.95 17.47
N ALA A 338 16.97 3.17 16.52
CA ALA A 338 17.73 1.97 16.85
C ALA A 338 18.89 2.33 17.80
N ALA A 339 19.23 1.44 18.71
CA ALA A 339 20.48 1.61 19.46
C ALA A 339 21.65 1.58 18.48
N PRO A 340 22.68 2.39 18.72
CA PRO A 340 23.88 2.38 17.89
C PRO A 340 24.56 1.00 17.87
#